data_104b18277c32d5b84ab487f67022d65c
#
_entry.id   104b18277c32d5b84ab487f67022d65c
#
_cell.length_a   1.000
_cell.length_b   1.000
_cell.length_c   1.000
_cell.angle_alpha   90.00
_cell.angle_beta   90.00
_cell.angle_gamma   90.00
#
_symmetry.space_group_name_H-M   'P 1'
#
loop_
_entity.id
_entity.type
_entity.pdbx_description
1 polymer ?
#
loop_
_entity_poly.entity_id
_entity_poly.type
_entity_poly.pdbx_seq_one_letter_code
_entity_poly.pdbx_strand_id
1 'polypeptide(L)'
;MSDAPQAAPQVSKDEQNWAMACHLSALAGFFVPFGNIIGPLVVWLIKRAEMPLVDRHGKEALNFQITVAIAFLICVPLVFVIIGIPLMFAVGIGALVMTIIATVKVSNGDLEYKYPFALRLLK
;
A
#
# COMPACT_ATOMS: atom_id res chain seq x y z
N MET A 1 13.11 -27.14 20.40
CA MET A 1 13.11 -27.23 19.86
C MET A 1 13.39 -27.21 18.84
N SER A 2 13.29 -26.89 18.47
CA SER A 2 13.51 -26.97 17.40
C SER A 2 14.72 -26.90 16.99
N ASP A 3 15.12 -27.77 16.52
CA ASP A 3 16.30 -27.85 16.06
C ASP A 3 16.27 -27.50 14.69
N ALA A 4 15.22 -27.08 14.18
CA ALA A 4 15.17 -26.72 12.82
C ALA A 4 16.09 -25.59 12.60
N PRO A 5 16.68 -25.51 11.46
CA PRO A 5 17.52 -24.41 11.12
C PRO A 5 16.70 -23.15 11.19
N GLN A 6 17.24 -22.20 11.86
CA GLN A 6 16.51 -21.02 12.04
C GLN A 6 16.91 -20.07 11.00
N ALA A 7 16.50 -20.26 9.82
CA ALA A 7 16.92 -19.43 8.74
C ALA A 7 16.58 -17.99 9.02
N ALA A 8 15.36 -17.67 9.25
CA ALA A 8 14.94 -16.31 9.51
C ALA A 8 13.86 -16.34 10.56
N PRO A 9 13.81 -15.31 11.39
CA PRO A 9 12.72 -15.26 12.35
C PRO A 9 11.41 -15.26 11.62
N GLN A 10 10.47 -16.02 12.15
CA GLN A 10 9.17 -16.04 11.54
C GLN A 10 8.43 -14.80 11.94
N VAL A 11 7.72 -14.22 10.99
CA VAL A 11 6.88 -13.07 11.24
C VAL A 11 5.64 -13.53 12.00
N SER A 12 5.31 -12.85 13.07
CA SER A 12 4.13 -13.21 13.85
C SER A 12 2.86 -12.89 13.05
N LYS A 13 1.78 -13.57 13.41
CA LYS A 13 0.51 -13.30 12.78
C LYS A 13 0.07 -11.86 13.04
N ASP A 14 0.38 -11.34 14.22
CA ASP A 14 0.03 -9.96 14.56
C ASP A 14 0.77 -8.99 13.66
N GLU A 15 2.06 -9.20 13.44
CA GLU A 15 2.84 -8.33 12.58
C GLU A 15 2.34 -8.41 11.13
N GLN A 16 1.98 -9.62 10.69
CA GLN A 16 1.42 -9.80 9.36
C GLN A 16 0.10 -9.04 9.22
N ASN A 17 -0.75 -9.08 10.26
CA ASN A 17 -2.02 -8.36 10.22
C ASN A 17 -1.82 -6.86 10.15
N TRP A 18 -0.84 -6.33 10.89
CA TRP A 18 -0.54 -4.91 10.81
C TRP A 18 0.03 -4.52 9.45
N ALA A 19 0.81 -5.41 8.84
CA ALA A 19 1.32 -5.16 7.49
C ALA A 19 0.18 -5.11 6.47
N MET A 20 -0.81 -6.00 6.62
CA MET A 20 -2.01 -5.95 5.78
C MET A 20 -2.76 -4.64 5.98
N ALA A 21 -2.82 -4.16 7.23
CA ALA A 21 -3.51 -2.91 7.52
C ALA A 21 -2.87 -1.72 6.82
N CYS A 22 -1.56 -1.77 6.54
CA CYS A 22 -0.90 -0.70 5.79
C CYS A 22 -1.54 -0.53 4.41
N HIS A 23 -1.92 -1.64 3.79
CA HIS A 23 -2.54 -1.58 2.47
C HIS A 23 -4.03 -1.32 2.55
N LEU A 24 -4.72 -2.05 3.44
CA LEU A 24 -6.17 -1.92 3.56
C LEU A 24 -6.62 -0.54 4.01
N SER A 25 -5.82 0.09 4.87
CA SER A 25 -6.21 1.40 5.40
C SER A 25 -6.28 2.47 4.32
N ALA A 26 -5.67 2.21 3.15
CA ALA A 26 -5.80 3.13 2.03
C ALA A 26 -7.25 3.24 1.55
N LEU A 27 -8.08 2.23 1.84
CA LEU A 27 -9.50 2.29 1.46
C LEU A 27 -10.25 3.39 2.18
N ALA A 28 -9.65 3.96 3.24
CA ALA A 28 -10.23 5.12 3.91
C ALA A 28 -10.39 6.31 2.96
N GLY A 29 -9.69 6.30 1.83
CA GLY A 29 -9.83 7.35 0.84
C GLY A 29 -11.21 7.41 0.22
N PHE A 30 -11.99 6.33 0.32
CA PHE A 30 -13.36 6.35 -0.18
C PHE A 30 -14.30 7.10 0.76
N PHE A 31 -13.87 7.36 1.99
CA PHE A 31 -14.73 7.99 3.00
C PHE A 31 -14.22 9.35 3.42
N VAL A 32 -12.92 9.56 3.38
CA VAL A 32 -12.29 10.78 3.89
C VAL A 32 -11.31 11.29 2.86
N PRO A 33 -11.31 12.60 2.54
CA PRO A 33 -10.32 13.14 1.61
C PRO A 33 -8.91 12.83 2.08
N PHE A 34 -8.06 12.39 1.16
CA PHE A 34 -6.69 12.00 1.45
C PHE A 34 -6.56 10.81 2.39
N GLY A 35 -7.68 10.13 2.72
CA GLY A 35 -7.63 8.96 3.58
C GLY A 35 -6.77 7.84 3.02
N ASN A 36 -6.61 7.78 1.69
CA ASN A 36 -5.78 6.78 1.05
C ASN A 36 -4.30 6.94 1.39
N ILE A 37 -3.88 8.13 1.80
CA ILE A 37 -2.51 8.40 2.26
C ILE A 37 -2.48 8.42 3.78
N ILE A 38 -3.47 9.05 4.40
CA ILE A 38 -3.50 9.17 5.86
C ILE A 38 -3.59 7.81 6.52
N GLY A 39 -4.41 6.89 5.97
CA GLY A 39 -4.58 5.57 6.55
C GLY A 39 -3.26 4.81 6.69
N PRO A 40 -2.56 4.56 5.58
CA PRO A 40 -1.26 3.89 5.67
C PRO A 40 -0.24 4.66 6.48
N LEU A 41 -0.26 5.99 6.41
CA LEU A 41 0.67 6.81 7.18
C LEU A 41 0.48 6.58 8.68
N VAL A 42 -0.76 6.58 9.15
CA VAL A 42 -1.04 6.37 10.56
C VAL A 42 -0.59 4.99 11.01
N VAL A 43 -0.92 3.95 10.24
CA VAL A 43 -0.52 2.59 10.60
C VAL A 43 1.00 2.48 10.65
N TRP A 44 1.67 3.03 9.64
CA TRP A 44 3.12 2.99 9.56
C TRP A 44 3.77 3.70 10.75
N LEU A 45 3.31 4.90 11.06
CA LEU A 45 3.90 5.68 12.14
C LEU A 45 3.73 5.01 13.49
N ILE A 46 2.59 4.34 13.69
CA ILE A 46 2.30 3.72 14.99
C ILE A 46 3.16 2.49 15.22
N LYS A 47 3.41 1.69 14.18
CA LYS A 47 4.02 0.38 14.38
C LYS A 47 5.39 0.20 13.76
N ARG A 48 5.88 1.17 13.01
CA ARG A 48 7.11 0.95 12.23
C ARG A 48 8.33 0.66 13.11
N ALA A 49 8.37 1.22 14.32
CA ALA A 49 9.54 1.09 15.18
C ALA A 49 9.66 -0.31 15.76
N GLU A 50 8.52 -0.97 15.99
CA GLU A 50 8.56 -2.28 16.62
C GLU A 50 8.32 -3.42 15.65
N MET A 51 7.89 -3.13 14.43
CA MET A 51 7.56 -4.18 13.47
C MET A 51 8.21 -3.87 12.13
N PRO A 52 9.36 -4.51 11.83
CA PRO A 52 10.06 -4.24 10.56
C PRO A 52 9.21 -4.52 9.32
N LEU A 53 8.33 -5.51 9.39
CA LEU A 53 7.45 -5.81 8.26
C LEU A 53 6.49 -4.64 8.01
N VAL A 54 5.99 -4.02 9.08
CA VAL A 54 5.12 -2.85 8.96
C VAL A 54 5.88 -1.67 8.38
N ASP A 55 7.15 -1.49 8.79
CA ASP A 55 7.96 -0.42 8.21
C ASP A 55 8.09 -0.59 6.70
N ARG A 56 8.34 -1.81 6.26
CA ARG A 56 8.52 -2.10 4.84
C ARG A 56 7.21 -1.91 4.06
N HIS A 57 6.13 -2.50 4.55
CA HIS A 57 4.85 -2.41 3.85
C HIS A 57 4.20 -1.03 3.98
N GLY A 58 4.47 -0.33 5.07
CA GLY A 58 3.99 1.04 5.20
C GLY A 58 4.61 1.96 4.15
N LYS A 59 5.93 1.83 3.96
CA LYS A 59 6.61 2.60 2.92
C LYS A 59 6.10 2.22 1.54
N GLU A 60 5.89 0.92 1.30
CA GLU A 60 5.40 0.46 0.02
C GLU A 60 3.99 0.99 -0.25
N ALA A 61 3.11 0.93 0.74
CA ALA A 61 1.75 1.42 0.59
C ALA A 61 1.74 2.93 0.36
N LEU A 62 2.55 3.67 1.12
CA LEU A 62 2.62 5.11 0.96
C LEU A 62 3.19 5.50 -0.41
N ASN A 63 4.23 4.82 -0.85
CA ASN A 63 4.80 5.08 -2.17
C ASN A 63 3.77 4.85 -3.26
N PHE A 64 3.00 3.77 -3.14
CA PHE A 64 1.96 3.49 -4.10
C PHE A 64 0.88 4.56 -4.10
N GLN A 65 0.40 4.95 -2.91
CA GLN A 65 -0.68 5.93 -2.84
C GLN A 65 -0.22 7.31 -3.27
N ILE A 66 1.04 7.67 -3.01
CA ILE A 66 1.59 8.92 -3.54
C ILE A 66 1.67 8.86 -5.07
N THR A 67 2.06 7.70 -5.61
CA THR A 67 2.09 7.51 -7.06
C THR A 67 0.70 7.69 -7.66
N VAL A 68 -0.31 7.13 -7.01
CA VAL A 68 -1.70 7.27 -7.44
C VAL A 68 -2.12 8.73 -7.40
N ALA A 69 -1.76 9.44 -6.33
CA ALA A 69 -2.10 10.85 -6.20
C ALA A 69 -1.47 11.69 -7.32
N ILE A 70 -0.21 11.41 -7.65
CA ILE A 70 0.47 12.10 -8.74
C ILE A 70 -0.23 11.81 -10.06
N ALA A 71 -0.63 10.55 -10.28
CA ALA A 71 -1.32 10.17 -11.49
C ALA A 71 -2.64 10.91 -11.64
N PHE A 72 -3.41 11.03 -10.55
CA PHE A 72 -4.65 11.80 -10.59
C PHE A 72 -4.38 13.27 -10.86
N LEU A 73 -3.34 13.82 -10.26
CA LEU A 73 -2.99 15.22 -10.46
C LEU A 73 -2.67 15.48 -11.93
N ILE A 74 -1.99 14.55 -12.59
CA ILE A 74 -1.69 14.67 -14.03
C ILE A 74 -2.97 14.56 -14.84
N CYS A 75 -3.89 13.69 -14.43
CA CYS A 75 -5.13 13.49 -15.17
C CYS A 75 -6.06 14.71 -15.12
N VAL A 76 -6.00 15.52 -14.05
CA VAL A 76 -6.91 16.66 -13.90
C VAL A 76 -6.86 17.59 -15.11
N PRO A 77 -5.69 18.06 -15.58
CA PRO A 77 -5.67 18.88 -16.79
C PRO A 77 -6.21 18.16 -18.02
N LEU A 78 -6.02 16.83 -18.07
CA LEU A 78 -6.47 16.06 -19.22
C LEU A 78 -7.99 15.91 -19.30
N VAL A 79 -8.68 16.18 -18.20
CA VAL A 79 -10.14 16.17 -18.21
C VAL A 79 -10.67 17.14 -19.25
N PHE A 80 -9.99 18.27 -19.42
CA PHE A 80 -10.42 19.29 -20.37
C PHE A 80 -10.26 18.84 -21.82
N VAL A 81 -9.49 17.80 -22.08
CA VAL A 81 -9.35 17.23 -23.41
C VAL A 81 -10.04 15.87 -23.49
N ILE A 82 -10.93 15.59 -22.55
CA ILE A 82 -11.79 14.42 -22.55
C ILE A 82 -11.06 13.12 -22.29
N ILE A 83 -9.75 13.08 -22.46
CA ILE A 83 -8.96 11.87 -22.23
C ILE A 83 -8.78 11.60 -20.74
N GLY A 84 -8.71 12.66 -19.94
CA GLY A 84 -8.43 12.51 -18.52
C GLY A 84 -9.49 11.76 -17.76
N ILE A 85 -10.77 11.88 -18.15
CA ILE A 85 -11.86 11.22 -17.43
C ILE A 85 -11.73 9.70 -17.47
N PRO A 86 -11.61 9.06 -18.66
CA PRO A 86 -11.41 7.61 -18.66
C PRO A 86 -10.07 7.19 -18.02
N LEU A 87 -9.03 8.03 -18.12
CA LEU A 87 -7.78 7.72 -17.45
C LEU A 87 -7.93 7.74 -15.93
N MET A 88 -8.70 8.67 -15.39
CA MET A 88 -8.93 8.72 -13.95
C MET A 88 -9.67 7.47 -13.48
N PHE A 89 -10.65 7.00 -14.24
CA PHE A 89 -11.32 5.76 -13.91
C PHE A 89 -10.36 4.58 -13.95
N ALA A 90 -9.50 4.53 -14.98
CA ALA A 90 -8.54 3.44 -15.10
C ALA A 90 -7.57 3.43 -13.92
N VAL A 91 -7.04 4.59 -13.55
CA VAL A 91 -6.12 4.70 -12.41
C VAL A 91 -6.82 4.30 -11.11
N GLY A 92 -8.06 4.78 -10.92
CA GLY A 92 -8.81 4.47 -9.70
C GLY A 92 -9.11 2.98 -9.56
N ILE A 93 -9.58 2.38 -10.64
CA ILE A 93 -9.88 0.95 -10.63
C ILE A 93 -8.60 0.13 -10.47
N GLY A 94 -7.54 0.52 -11.18
CA GLY A 94 -6.26 -0.17 -11.06
C GLY A 94 -5.71 -0.08 -9.65
N ALA A 95 -5.81 1.10 -9.02
CA ALA A 95 -5.33 1.27 -7.66
C ALA A 95 -6.11 0.40 -6.68
N LEU A 96 -7.44 0.33 -6.86
CA LEU A 96 -8.26 -0.52 -6.00
C LEU A 96 -7.87 -1.98 -6.15
N VAL A 97 -7.74 -2.45 -7.38
CA VAL A 97 -7.38 -3.83 -7.65
C VAL A 97 -6.01 -4.15 -7.06
N MET A 98 -5.03 -3.27 -7.26
CA MET A 98 -3.69 -3.53 -6.77
C MET A 98 -3.61 -3.48 -5.25
N THR A 99 -4.39 -2.61 -4.62
CA THR A 99 -4.46 -2.57 -3.16
C THR A 99 -5.01 -3.89 -2.62
N ILE A 100 -6.05 -4.42 -3.27
CA ILE A 100 -6.62 -5.69 -2.85
C ILE A 100 -5.63 -6.82 -3.09
N ILE A 101 -4.94 -6.82 -4.24
CA ILE A 101 -3.93 -7.84 -4.52
C ILE A 101 -2.82 -7.82 -3.48
N ALA A 102 -2.33 -6.63 -3.13
CA ALA A 102 -1.28 -6.52 -2.13
C ALA A 102 -1.74 -7.08 -0.79
N THR A 103 -2.97 -6.76 -0.40
CA THR A 103 -3.52 -7.24 0.86
C THR A 103 -3.61 -8.77 0.85
N VAL A 104 -4.11 -9.35 -0.23
CA VAL A 104 -4.25 -10.80 -0.34
C VAL A 104 -2.87 -11.47 -0.34
N LYS A 105 -1.91 -10.90 -1.06
CA LYS A 105 -0.56 -11.47 -1.11
C LYS A 105 0.07 -11.50 0.28
N VAL A 106 -0.04 -10.41 1.04
CA VAL A 106 0.52 -10.39 2.38
C VAL A 106 -0.23 -11.36 3.28
N SER A 107 -1.55 -11.46 3.13
CA SER A 107 -2.33 -12.39 3.95
C SER A 107 -1.97 -13.84 3.63
N ASN A 108 -1.53 -14.14 2.41
CA ASN A 108 -1.16 -15.48 2.01
C ASN A 108 0.31 -15.79 2.29
N GLY A 109 1.02 -14.86 2.92
CA GLY A 109 2.41 -15.12 3.31
C GLY A 109 3.47 -14.54 2.39
N ASP A 110 3.07 -13.84 1.32
CA ASP A 110 4.05 -13.19 0.44
C ASP A 110 4.43 -11.87 1.08
N LEU A 111 5.38 -11.93 2.00
CA LEU A 111 5.73 -10.79 2.83
C LEU A 111 6.67 -9.82 2.14
N GLU A 112 7.15 -10.17 0.94
CA GLU A 112 8.03 -9.28 0.18
C GLU A 112 7.34 -8.63 -1.00
N TYR A 113 6.01 -8.72 -1.05
CA TYR A 113 5.28 -8.17 -2.18
C TYR A 113 5.49 -6.67 -2.30
N LYS A 114 5.72 -6.22 -3.51
CA LYS A 114 5.84 -4.79 -3.82
C LYS A 114 4.95 -4.46 -5.00
N TYR A 115 4.41 -3.25 -5.00
CA TYR A 115 3.59 -2.79 -6.11
C TYR A 115 4.46 -2.64 -7.36
N PRO A 116 4.01 -3.14 -8.51
CA PRO A 116 4.87 -3.16 -9.70
C PRO A 116 5.20 -1.79 -10.30
N PHE A 117 4.32 -0.82 -10.18
CA PHE A 117 4.54 0.46 -10.85
C PHE A 117 4.74 1.63 -9.89
N ALA A 118 4.92 1.38 -8.61
CA ALA A 118 5.00 2.45 -7.64
C ALA A 118 6.36 3.16 -7.70
N LEU A 119 6.33 4.47 -7.60
CA LEU A 119 7.56 5.24 -7.42
C LEU A 119 8.07 5.01 -6.00
N ARG A 120 9.38 4.93 -5.86
CA ARG A 120 9.97 4.61 -4.55
C ARG A 120 10.48 5.88 -3.88
N LEU A 121 9.57 6.77 -3.54
CA LEU A 121 9.94 8.02 -2.89
C LEU A 121 10.35 7.83 -1.43
N LEU A 122 9.71 6.87 -0.76
CA LEU A 122 10.10 6.49 0.60
C LEU A 122 10.98 5.26 0.52
N LYS A 123 12.17 5.34 1.09
CA LYS A 123 13.11 4.21 1.04
C LYS A 123 13.53 3.67 2.41
#